data_c30669fd39e560778426d3ce97eca9d1
#
_entry.id   c30669fd39e560778426d3ce97eca9d1
#
_cell.length_a   1.000
_cell.length_b   1.000
_cell.length_c   1.000
_cell.angle_alpha   90.00
_cell.angle_beta   90.00
_cell.angle_gamma   90.00
#
_symmetry.space_group_name_H-M   'P 1'
#
loop_
_entity.id
_entity.type
_entity.pdbx_description
1 polymer ?
#
loop_
_entity_poly.entity_id
_entity_poly.type
_entity_poly.pdbx_seq_one_letter_code
_entity_poly.pdbx_strand_id
1 'polypeptide(L)'
;MNTSVAAPGRSLIGWFLKPLPRLYWCWLLLLLGTVLTPLAAAGFGAADISLFDVARVIGKHLLGVGEPSAISERIVWDLRLPRILLAFIAGSGLALSGYVLQAVTRNPLADPYLFGISSGASFGAVVSVALATGLGLSSAISGVSLPLGAFIGASLAVLMVLLLAGRNIGNQIERMLLSGVAISFMFSALTSLILYFSTPQATTSLLFWSLGSFARASWDGLGLPTLVVLAALLVILAFKRQVLAMLAGDETAHTLGIRVQRLRVSMLLLCSLITATLVAHCGGIGFVGLMVPHIVRLLLPGQHPMVLTALAGGLFMVWVDVLARSILPTQELPVGVITSAIGSLFFLMVLRKRGQ
;
A
#
# COMPACT_ATOMS: atom_id res chain seq x y z
N MET A 1 17.51 -49.63 -49.47
CA MET A 1 18.13 -48.32 -49.56
C MET A 1 17.63 -47.47 -48.42
N ASN A 2 18.42 -47.41 -47.34
CA ASN A 2 18.14 -46.62 -46.14
C ASN A 2 18.71 -45.22 -46.34
N THR A 3 17.86 -44.21 -46.35
CA THR A 3 18.29 -42.82 -46.20
C THR A 3 17.90 -42.32 -44.81
N SER A 4 18.88 -42.35 -43.90
CA SER A 4 18.82 -41.70 -42.61
C SER A 4 18.84 -40.19 -42.79
N VAL A 5 17.70 -39.54 -42.51
CA VAL A 5 17.62 -38.07 -42.42
C VAL A 5 18.20 -37.66 -41.07
N ALA A 6 19.39 -37.08 -41.10
CA ALA A 6 20.03 -36.48 -39.94
C ALA A 6 19.20 -35.27 -39.42
N ALA A 7 18.81 -35.28 -38.16
CA ALA A 7 18.16 -34.14 -37.52
C ALA A 7 19.13 -32.94 -37.50
N PRO A 8 18.66 -31.71 -37.81
CA PRO A 8 19.51 -30.51 -37.76
C PRO A 8 19.94 -30.23 -36.32
N GLY A 9 21.26 -30.22 -36.14
CA GLY A 9 21.88 -29.85 -34.85
C GLY A 9 21.39 -28.49 -34.37
N ARG A 10 20.70 -28.46 -33.25
CA ARG A 10 20.31 -27.23 -32.59
C ARG A 10 21.58 -26.53 -32.08
N SER A 11 21.98 -25.45 -32.75
CA SER A 11 23.13 -24.66 -32.33
C SER A 11 22.92 -24.16 -30.90
N LEU A 12 23.93 -24.36 -30.06
CA LEU A 12 23.95 -23.86 -28.68
C LEU A 12 23.71 -22.34 -28.60
N ILE A 13 24.07 -21.59 -29.62
CA ILE A 13 23.82 -20.15 -29.78
C ILE A 13 22.32 -19.84 -29.86
N GLY A 14 21.49 -20.68 -30.47
CA GLY A 14 20.03 -20.50 -30.53
C GLY A 14 19.32 -20.66 -29.17
N TRP A 15 19.98 -21.25 -28.17
CA TRP A 15 19.46 -21.39 -26.81
C TRP A 15 19.63 -20.08 -26.00
N PHE A 16 20.72 -19.34 -26.22
CA PHE A 16 20.99 -18.05 -25.56
C PHE A 16 20.18 -16.88 -26.14
N LEU A 17 19.61 -17.02 -27.35
CA LEU A 17 18.85 -15.97 -28.03
C LEU A 17 17.33 -16.07 -27.88
N LYS A 18 16.82 -17.04 -27.09
CA LYS A 18 15.38 -17.04 -26.78
C LYS A 18 15.03 -15.82 -25.94
N PRO A 19 14.06 -15.00 -26.39
CA PRO A 19 13.63 -13.86 -25.57
C PRO A 19 13.14 -14.38 -24.22
N LEU A 20 13.68 -13.80 -23.13
CA LEU A 20 13.26 -14.14 -21.78
C LEU A 20 11.74 -13.93 -21.65
N PRO A 21 11.00 -14.84 -21.01
CA PRO A 21 9.56 -14.66 -20.80
C PRO A 21 9.31 -13.33 -20.09
N ARG A 22 8.20 -12.67 -20.45
CA ARG A 22 7.80 -11.34 -19.90
C ARG A 22 7.93 -11.25 -18.38
N LEU A 23 7.71 -12.35 -17.68
CA LEU A 23 7.86 -12.43 -16.22
C LEU A 23 9.28 -12.09 -15.76
N TYR A 24 10.32 -12.60 -16.42
CA TYR A 24 11.71 -12.32 -16.04
C TYR A 24 12.08 -10.86 -16.28
N TRP A 25 11.60 -10.25 -17.36
CA TRP A 25 11.79 -8.83 -17.60
C TRP A 25 11.10 -7.98 -16.55
N CYS A 26 9.87 -8.32 -16.14
CA CYS A 26 9.18 -7.64 -15.05
C CYS A 26 9.95 -7.76 -13.74
N TRP A 27 10.47 -8.94 -13.39
CA TRP A 27 11.32 -9.12 -12.21
C TRP A 27 12.58 -8.27 -12.27
N LEU A 28 13.30 -8.32 -13.39
CA LEU A 28 14.54 -7.57 -13.57
C LEU A 28 14.29 -6.05 -13.43
N LEU A 29 13.28 -5.53 -14.12
CA LEU A 29 12.95 -4.11 -14.08
C LEU A 29 12.49 -3.66 -12.69
N LEU A 30 11.65 -4.44 -12.00
CA LEU A 30 11.20 -4.08 -10.65
C LEU A 30 12.31 -4.19 -9.61
N LEU A 31 13.18 -5.21 -9.68
CA LEU A 31 14.32 -5.32 -8.78
C LEU A 31 15.34 -4.20 -9.03
N LEU A 32 15.67 -3.93 -10.28
CA LEU A 32 16.53 -2.80 -10.63
C LEU A 32 15.91 -1.47 -10.19
N GLY A 33 14.61 -1.29 -10.43
CA GLY A 33 13.85 -0.13 -9.95
C GLY A 33 13.89 0.00 -8.44
N THR A 34 13.76 -1.10 -7.69
CA THR A 34 13.83 -1.07 -6.21
C THR A 34 15.17 -0.59 -5.70
N VAL A 35 16.27 -0.92 -6.39
CA VAL A 35 17.62 -0.47 -6.02
C VAL A 35 17.88 0.96 -6.46
N LEU A 36 17.49 1.34 -7.67
CA LEU A 36 17.81 2.66 -8.25
C LEU A 36 16.84 3.76 -7.77
N THR A 37 15.58 3.42 -7.50
CA THR A 37 14.56 4.42 -7.11
C THR A 37 14.92 5.19 -5.83
N PRO A 38 15.43 4.60 -4.74
CA PRO A 38 15.81 5.37 -3.56
C PRO A 38 16.90 6.41 -3.86
N LEU A 39 17.89 6.06 -4.69
CA LEU A 39 18.95 6.98 -5.12
C LEU A 39 18.37 8.12 -5.95
N ALA A 40 17.59 7.80 -6.98
CA ALA A 40 16.97 8.79 -7.84
C ALA A 40 16.00 9.67 -7.06
N ALA A 41 15.07 9.06 -6.32
CA ALA A 41 14.04 9.78 -5.56
C ALA A 41 14.63 10.70 -4.48
N ALA A 42 15.76 10.34 -3.87
CA ALA A 42 16.44 11.19 -2.90
C ALA A 42 17.03 12.47 -3.50
N GLY A 43 17.29 12.50 -4.80
CA GLY A 43 17.72 13.72 -5.51
C GLY A 43 16.62 14.75 -5.69
N PHE A 44 15.35 14.32 -5.87
CA PHE A 44 14.23 15.20 -6.12
C PHE A 44 13.67 15.87 -4.85
N GLY A 45 13.14 17.09 -4.97
CA GLY A 45 12.48 17.85 -3.89
C GLY A 45 12.82 19.34 -3.97
N ALA A 46 12.28 20.15 -3.03
CA ALA A 46 12.47 21.60 -3.02
C ALA A 46 13.94 22.06 -2.93
N ALA A 47 14.83 21.25 -2.35
CA ALA A 47 16.27 21.49 -2.36
C ALA A 47 16.92 20.62 -3.44
N ASP A 48 17.69 21.23 -4.32
CA ASP A 48 18.46 20.53 -5.34
C ASP A 48 19.67 19.83 -4.71
N ILE A 49 19.62 18.51 -4.64
CA ILE A 49 20.72 17.66 -4.16
C ILE A 49 21.21 16.81 -5.33
N SER A 50 22.48 16.90 -5.65
CA SER A 50 23.06 16.11 -6.73
C SER A 50 23.03 14.61 -6.41
N LEU A 51 22.85 13.77 -7.43
CA LEU A 51 22.92 12.30 -7.24
C LEU A 51 24.26 11.84 -6.65
N PHE A 52 25.32 12.62 -6.88
CA PHE A 52 26.63 12.36 -6.30
C PHE A 52 26.66 12.61 -4.79
N ASP A 53 25.99 13.68 -4.31
CA ASP A 53 25.86 13.94 -2.88
C ASP A 53 24.96 12.90 -2.20
N VAL A 54 23.88 12.48 -2.87
CA VAL A 54 23.06 11.35 -2.39
C VAL A 54 23.91 10.09 -2.22
N ALA A 55 24.72 9.75 -3.23
CA ALA A 55 25.59 8.58 -3.18
C ALA A 55 26.66 8.70 -2.06
N ARG A 56 27.22 9.91 -1.83
CA ARG A 56 28.15 10.15 -0.72
C ARG A 56 27.48 9.96 0.64
N VAL A 57 26.26 10.49 0.84
CA VAL A 57 25.51 10.33 2.10
C VAL A 57 25.24 8.86 2.39
N ILE A 58 24.74 8.12 1.40
CA ILE A 58 24.45 6.69 1.54
C ILE A 58 25.74 5.90 1.76
N GLY A 59 26.80 6.23 1.02
CA GLY A 59 28.13 5.60 1.19
C GLY A 59 28.70 5.80 2.58
N LYS A 60 28.58 7.00 3.17
CA LYS A 60 29.00 7.29 4.54
C LYS A 60 28.29 6.39 5.55
N HIS A 61 26.96 6.32 5.49
CA HIS A 61 26.16 5.60 6.49
C HIS A 61 26.19 4.08 6.33
N LEU A 62 26.32 3.55 5.09
CA LEU A 62 26.34 2.11 4.84
C LEU A 62 27.74 1.51 4.78
N LEU A 63 28.73 2.26 4.24
CA LEU A 63 30.07 1.75 3.96
C LEU A 63 31.16 2.49 4.75
N GLY A 64 30.83 3.56 5.47
CA GLY A 64 31.79 4.40 6.17
C GLY A 64 32.67 5.24 5.23
N VAL A 65 32.27 5.41 3.95
CA VAL A 65 33.06 6.08 2.91
C VAL A 65 32.34 7.34 2.44
N GLY A 66 33.05 8.45 2.39
CA GLY A 66 32.56 9.75 1.89
C GLY A 66 32.36 10.77 3.00
N GLU A 67 32.52 12.03 2.63
CA GLU A 67 32.31 13.21 3.50
C GLU A 67 31.25 14.11 2.85
N PRO A 68 29.95 13.86 3.07
CA PRO A 68 28.90 14.74 2.60
C PRO A 68 28.87 16.03 3.44
N SER A 69 28.29 17.12 2.89
CA SER A 69 28.01 18.30 3.68
C SER A 69 26.95 17.97 4.76
N ALA A 70 27.00 18.65 5.91
CA ALA A 70 26.02 18.46 6.99
C ALA A 70 24.57 18.72 6.54
N ILE A 71 24.37 19.65 5.60
CA ILE A 71 23.06 19.97 5.02
C ILE A 71 22.56 18.83 4.15
N SER A 72 23.41 18.32 3.23
CA SER A 72 23.03 17.19 2.36
C SER A 72 22.76 15.94 3.17
N GLU A 73 23.55 15.69 4.22
CA GLU A 73 23.35 14.55 5.12
C GLU A 73 22.00 14.62 5.82
N ARG A 74 21.65 15.76 6.41
CA ARG A 74 20.37 15.94 7.09
C ARG A 74 19.18 15.83 6.14
N ILE A 75 19.27 16.41 4.95
CA ILE A 75 18.17 16.34 3.97
C ILE A 75 17.99 14.92 3.44
N VAL A 76 19.06 14.25 3.06
CA VAL A 76 18.99 12.93 2.43
C VAL A 76 18.71 11.85 3.47
N TRP A 77 19.51 11.80 4.56
CA TRP A 77 19.45 10.72 5.53
C TRP A 77 18.27 10.86 6.50
N ASP A 78 18.06 12.05 7.09
CA ASP A 78 17.07 12.21 8.15
C ASP A 78 15.65 12.49 7.60
N LEU A 79 15.53 13.13 6.41
CA LEU A 79 14.23 13.53 5.88
C LEU A 79 13.79 12.68 4.69
N ARG A 80 14.64 12.53 3.65
CA ARG A 80 14.21 11.90 2.39
C ARG A 80 14.20 10.38 2.43
N LEU A 81 15.22 9.75 2.98
CA LEU A 81 15.30 8.28 3.01
C LEU A 81 14.19 7.63 3.84
N PRO A 82 13.88 8.06 5.08
CA PRO A 82 12.76 7.50 5.84
C PRO A 82 11.43 7.66 5.08
N ARG A 83 11.23 8.79 4.41
CA ARG A 83 10.04 9.09 3.64
C ARG A 83 9.90 8.17 2.43
N ILE A 84 10.97 7.95 1.67
CA ILE A 84 11.03 7.03 0.52
C ILE A 84 10.73 5.59 0.98
N LEU A 85 11.34 5.16 2.08
CA LEU A 85 11.14 3.83 2.65
C LEU A 85 9.70 3.65 3.13
N LEU A 86 9.13 4.64 3.82
CA LEU A 86 7.73 4.57 4.26
C LEU A 86 6.77 4.53 3.06
N ALA A 87 7.02 5.33 2.02
CA ALA A 87 6.24 5.30 0.78
C ALA A 87 6.30 3.92 0.11
N PHE A 88 7.50 3.32 0.03
CA PHE A 88 7.69 1.99 -0.52
C PHE A 88 6.94 0.91 0.29
N ILE A 89 7.07 0.94 1.62
CA ILE A 89 6.39 0.00 2.52
C ILE A 89 4.87 0.16 2.41
N ALA A 90 4.37 1.39 2.41
CA ALA A 90 2.95 1.69 2.29
C ALA A 90 2.38 1.22 0.96
N GLY A 91 3.05 1.53 -0.15
CA GLY A 91 2.65 1.07 -1.47
C GLY A 91 2.65 -0.44 -1.61
N SER A 92 3.70 -1.10 -1.09
CA SER A 92 3.82 -2.56 -1.09
C SER A 92 2.71 -3.22 -0.28
N GLY A 93 2.44 -2.73 0.93
CA GLY A 93 1.41 -3.27 1.81
C GLY A 93 0.00 -3.08 1.25
N LEU A 94 -0.32 -1.88 0.75
CA LEU A 94 -1.63 -1.59 0.15
C LEU A 94 -1.88 -2.42 -1.11
N ALA A 95 -0.90 -2.52 -2.02
CA ALA A 95 -1.02 -3.32 -3.23
C ALA A 95 -1.16 -4.82 -2.91
N LEU A 96 -0.41 -5.33 -1.93
CA LEU A 96 -0.52 -6.71 -1.47
C LEU A 96 -1.89 -6.99 -0.85
N SER A 97 -2.38 -6.10 0.02
CA SER A 97 -3.70 -6.20 0.64
C SER A 97 -4.81 -6.22 -0.41
N GLY A 98 -4.75 -5.30 -1.38
CA GLY A 98 -5.69 -5.28 -2.49
C GLY A 98 -5.66 -6.55 -3.31
N TYR A 99 -4.48 -7.06 -3.66
CA TYR A 99 -4.33 -8.33 -4.38
C TYR A 99 -5.01 -9.50 -3.65
N VAL A 100 -4.74 -9.65 -2.36
CA VAL A 100 -5.28 -10.73 -1.54
C VAL A 100 -6.80 -10.59 -1.39
N LEU A 101 -7.30 -9.39 -1.11
CA LEU A 101 -8.74 -9.14 -0.99
C LEU A 101 -9.47 -9.46 -2.28
N GLN A 102 -8.96 -9.02 -3.43
CA GLN A 102 -9.53 -9.33 -4.74
C GLN A 102 -9.56 -10.83 -5.01
N ALA A 103 -8.55 -11.57 -4.55
CA ALA A 103 -8.50 -13.03 -4.70
C ALA A 103 -9.53 -13.73 -3.81
N VAL A 104 -9.58 -13.41 -2.51
CA VAL A 104 -10.44 -14.10 -1.55
C VAL A 104 -11.92 -13.72 -1.65
N THR A 105 -12.23 -12.53 -2.20
CA THR A 105 -13.59 -12.08 -2.47
C THR A 105 -14.05 -12.37 -3.89
N ARG A 106 -13.13 -12.79 -4.77
CA ARG A 106 -13.36 -12.95 -6.22
C ARG A 106 -13.95 -11.69 -6.87
N ASN A 107 -13.63 -10.55 -6.31
CA ASN A 107 -14.08 -9.27 -6.81
C ASN A 107 -12.87 -8.40 -7.17
N PRO A 108 -12.65 -8.09 -8.46
CA PRO A 108 -11.51 -7.28 -8.89
C PRO A 108 -11.58 -5.82 -8.39
N LEU A 109 -12.71 -5.41 -7.84
CA LEU A 109 -12.97 -4.08 -7.28
C LEU A 109 -12.81 -4.05 -5.75
N ALA A 110 -12.47 -5.17 -5.12
CA ALA A 110 -12.29 -5.21 -3.68
C ALA A 110 -11.05 -4.40 -3.28
N ASP A 111 -11.25 -3.50 -2.34
CA ASP A 111 -10.23 -2.63 -1.75
C ASP A 111 -10.37 -2.63 -0.23
N PRO A 112 -9.27 -2.62 0.54
CA PRO A 112 -9.34 -2.58 2.00
C PRO A 112 -10.16 -1.42 2.57
N TYR A 113 -10.19 -0.30 1.86
CA TYR A 113 -10.95 0.88 2.28
C TYR A 113 -12.46 0.68 2.30
N LEU A 114 -12.98 -0.28 1.53
CA LEU A 114 -14.41 -0.62 1.52
C LEU A 114 -14.92 -1.17 2.87
N PHE A 115 -14.01 -1.55 3.78
CA PHE A 115 -14.37 -1.99 5.13
C PHE A 115 -14.44 -0.87 6.17
N GLY A 116 -14.47 0.38 5.73
CA GLY A 116 -14.55 1.53 6.63
C GLY A 116 -13.26 1.86 7.37
N ILE A 117 -12.13 1.29 6.96
CA ILE A 117 -10.84 1.45 7.63
C ILE A 117 -10.42 2.93 7.68
N SER A 118 -10.55 3.65 6.57
CA SER A 118 -10.16 5.06 6.50
C SER A 118 -11.05 5.97 7.36
N SER A 119 -12.36 5.80 7.29
CA SER A 119 -13.31 6.58 8.10
C SER A 119 -13.19 6.26 9.60
N GLY A 120 -13.00 4.98 9.95
CA GLY A 120 -12.70 4.56 11.31
C GLY A 120 -11.38 5.14 11.82
N ALA A 121 -10.33 5.13 10.99
CA ALA A 121 -9.05 5.77 11.32
C ALA A 121 -9.19 7.28 11.56
N SER A 122 -9.93 7.98 10.69
CA SER A 122 -10.19 9.41 10.84
C SER A 122 -10.97 9.70 12.12
N PHE A 123 -12.00 8.91 12.42
CA PHE A 123 -12.74 9.02 13.68
C PHE A 123 -11.84 8.83 14.90
N GLY A 124 -11.06 7.74 14.93
CA GLY A 124 -10.15 7.45 16.03
C GLY A 124 -9.06 8.52 16.20
N ALA A 125 -8.52 9.05 15.12
CA ALA A 125 -7.56 10.16 15.14
C ALA A 125 -8.18 11.44 15.75
N VAL A 126 -9.39 11.79 15.29
CA VAL A 126 -10.09 12.99 15.80
C VAL A 126 -10.44 12.85 17.27
N VAL A 127 -10.96 11.70 17.71
CA VAL A 127 -11.23 11.42 19.12
C VAL A 127 -9.96 11.51 19.95
N SER A 128 -8.86 10.94 19.48
CA SER A 128 -7.57 10.97 20.17
C SER A 128 -7.04 12.40 20.37
N VAL A 129 -7.10 13.23 19.31
CA VAL A 129 -6.69 14.64 19.40
C VAL A 129 -7.63 15.43 20.31
N ALA A 130 -8.94 15.24 20.23
CA ALA A 130 -9.92 15.91 21.09
C ALA A 130 -9.72 15.56 22.56
N LEU A 131 -9.47 14.28 22.89
CA LEU A 131 -9.16 13.84 24.26
C LEU A 131 -7.83 14.41 24.75
N ALA A 132 -6.78 14.39 23.93
CA ALA A 132 -5.49 14.93 24.29
C ALA A 132 -5.56 16.44 24.60
N THR A 133 -6.31 17.18 23.79
CA THR A 133 -6.55 18.62 23.99
C THR A 133 -7.41 18.89 25.24
N GLY A 134 -8.49 18.14 25.42
CA GLY A 134 -9.41 18.27 26.56
C GLY A 134 -8.77 17.92 27.89
N LEU A 135 -7.81 17.00 27.90
CA LEU A 135 -7.05 16.61 29.12
C LEU A 135 -5.78 17.44 29.32
N GLY A 136 -5.49 18.44 28.48
CA GLY A 136 -4.30 19.27 28.58
C GLY A 136 -2.98 18.51 28.42
N LEU A 137 -2.98 17.40 27.70
CA LEU A 137 -1.79 16.55 27.50
C LEU A 137 -0.74 17.25 26.64
N SER A 138 0.54 17.06 26.98
CA SER A 138 1.65 17.69 26.26
C SER A 138 1.72 17.24 24.77
N SER A 139 2.33 18.09 23.95
CA SER A 139 2.50 17.83 22.51
C SER A 139 3.25 16.54 22.18
N ALA A 140 4.11 16.07 23.09
CA ALA A 140 4.81 14.80 22.93
C ALA A 140 3.86 13.59 22.98
N ILE A 141 2.84 13.64 23.84
CA ILE A 141 1.82 12.58 23.92
C ILE A 141 0.88 12.64 22.72
N SER A 142 0.60 13.84 22.19
CA SER A 142 -0.24 13.98 20.99
C SER A 142 0.39 13.37 19.73
N GLY A 143 1.72 13.32 19.62
CA GLY A 143 2.44 12.70 18.51
C GLY A 143 2.23 11.18 18.43
N VAL A 144 2.14 10.49 19.56
CA VAL A 144 1.89 9.04 19.63
C VAL A 144 0.39 8.72 19.64
N SER A 145 -0.42 9.60 20.23
CA SER A 145 -1.86 9.38 20.38
C SER A 145 -2.61 9.35 19.06
N LEU A 146 -2.21 10.15 18.07
CA LEU A 146 -2.89 10.23 16.78
C LEU A 146 -2.77 8.91 15.98
N PRO A 147 -1.58 8.32 15.75
CA PRO A 147 -1.48 7.02 15.07
C PRO A 147 -2.18 5.91 15.83
N LEU A 148 -2.07 5.90 17.16
CA LEU A 148 -2.73 4.90 18.00
C LEU A 148 -4.26 5.01 17.93
N GLY A 149 -4.79 6.22 18.05
CA GLY A 149 -6.22 6.47 17.91
C GLY A 149 -6.74 6.08 16.52
N ALA A 150 -6.01 6.43 15.48
CA ALA A 150 -6.35 6.04 14.10
C ALA A 150 -6.35 4.51 13.92
N PHE A 151 -5.36 3.81 14.47
CA PHE A 151 -5.30 2.35 14.43
C PHE A 151 -6.47 1.69 15.17
N ILE A 152 -6.80 2.19 16.37
CA ILE A 152 -7.94 1.70 17.16
C ILE A 152 -9.25 1.93 16.42
N GLY A 153 -9.46 3.12 15.87
CA GLY A 153 -10.67 3.45 15.11
C GLY A 153 -10.82 2.61 13.84
N ALA A 154 -9.74 2.39 13.09
CA ALA A 154 -9.72 1.50 11.94
C ALA A 154 -10.05 0.06 12.32
N SER A 155 -9.45 -0.45 13.40
CA SER A 155 -9.70 -1.79 13.91
C SER A 155 -11.15 -1.97 14.38
N LEU A 156 -11.71 -0.96 15.04
CA LEU A 156 -13.11 -0.94 15.45
C LEU A 156 -14.05 -1.00 14.24
N ALA A 157 -13.76 -0.24 13.18
CA ALA A 157 -14.53 -0.29 11.94
C ALA A 157 -14.59 -1.71 11.36
N VAL A 158 -13.44 -2.36 11.23
CA VAL A 158 -13.33 -3.74 10.71
C VAL A 158 -14.09 -4.72 11.61
N LEU A 159 -13.93 -4.60 12.92
CA LEU A 159 -14.64 -5.46 13.88
C LEU A 159 -16.16 -5.31 13.73
N MET A 160 -16.66 -4.08 13.61
CA MET A 160 -18.09 -3.82 13.40
C MET A 160 -18.59 -4.41 12.08
N VAL A 161 -17.83 -4.26 10.98
CA VAL A 161 -18.16 -4.88 9.70
C VAL A 161 -18.27 -6.41 9.83
N LEU A 162 -17.30 -7.04 10.48
CA LEU A 162 -17.30 -8.50 10.66
C LEU A 162 -18.45 -8.98 11.54
N LEU A 163 -18.80 -8.25 12.61
CA LEU A 163 -19.94 -8.55 13.47
C LEU A 163 -21.26 -8.44 12.70
N LEU A 164 -21.45 -7.40 11.88
CA LEU A 164 -22.64 -7.21 11.06
C LEU A 164 -22.74 -8.19 9.89
N ALA A 165 -21.60 -8.62 9.35
CA ALA A 165 -21.56 -9.65 8.31
C ALA A 165 -22.05 -11.03 8.79
N GLY A 166 -21.97 -11.29 10.12
CA GLY A 166 -22.49 -12.51 10.72
C GLY A 166 -21.61 -13.76 10.51
N ARG A 167 -22.13 -14.94 10.91
CA ARG A 167 -21.34 -16.20 10.92
C ARG A 167 -21.05 -16.79 9.54
N ASN A 168 -21.80 -16.45 8.49
CA ASN A 168 -21.68 -17.03 7.14
C ASN A 168 -21.07 -16.02 6.13
N ILE A 169 -19.91 -15.48 6.44
CA ILE A 169 -19.21 -14.48 5.60
C ILE A 169 -18.98 -14.99 4.16
N GLY A 170 -18.87 -16.31 3.96
CA GLY A 170 -18.64 -16.91 2.65
C GLY A 170 -19.71 -16.60 1.60
N ASN A 171 -20.97 -16.56 2.00
CA ASN A 171 -22.11 -16.35 1.10
C ASN A 171 -22.63 -14.90 1.14
N GLN A 172 -22.00 -13.98 1.89
CA GLN A 172 -22.54 -12.65 2.15
C GLN A 172 -21.49 -11.53 1.94
N ILE A 173 -20.67 -11.68 0.89
CA ILE A 173 -19.67 -10.63 0.53
C ILE A 173 -20.38 -9.29 0.31
N GLU A 174 -21.54 -9.27 -0.34
CA GLU A 174 -22.36 -8.08 -0.56
C GLU A 174 -22.77 -7.43 0.76
N ARG A 175 -23.25 -8.22 1.72
CA ARG A 175 -23.63 -7.73 3.05
C ARG A 175 -22.43 -7.13 3.79
N MET A 176 -21.27 -7.72 3.67
CA MET A 176 -20.02 -7.21 4.25
C MET A 176 -19.62 -5.87 3.64
N LEU A 177 -19.73 -5.73 2.30
CA LEU A 177 -19.45 -4.47 1.61
C LEU A 177 -20.48 -3.39 1.99
N LEU A 178 -21.77 -3.71 2.02
CA LEU A 178 -22.82 -2.79 2.47
C LEU A 178 -22.61 -2.34 3.92
N SER A 179 -22.24 -3.27 4.81
CA SER A 179 -21.90 -2.95 6.20
C SER A 179 -20.71 -1.99 6.27
N GLY A 180 -19.69 -2.21 5.43
CA GLY A 180 -18.52 -1.31 5.35
C GLY A 180 -18.90 0.10 4.92
N VAL A 181 -19.78 0.23 3.93
CA VAL A 181 -20.31 1.53 3.50
C VAL A 181 -21.11 2.21 4.62
N ALA A 182 -22.02 1.51 5.27
CA ALA A 182 -22.83 2.06 6.37
C ALA A 182 -21.96 2.53 7.53
N ILE A 183 -20.96 1.73 7.94
CA ILE A 183 -19.99 2.07 9.00
C ILE A 183 -19.13 3.26 8.57
N SER A 184 -18.73 3.34 7.29
CA SER A 184 -17.99 4.49 6.77
C SER A 184 -18.76 5.79 6.93
N PHE A 185 -20.04 5.81 6.55
CA PHE A 185 -20.89 6.98 6.72
C PHE A 185 -21.11 7.34 8.20
N MET A 186 -21.32 6.34 9.06
CA MET A 186 -21.47 6.55 10.49
C MET A 186 -20.21 7.22 11.09
N PHE A 187 -19.03 6.65 10.86
CA PHE A 187 -17.79 7.24 11.36
C PHE A 187 -17.48 8.62 10.74
N SER A 188 -17.81 8.82 9.46
CA SER A 188 -17.65 10.12 8.82
C SER A 188 -18.56 11.18 9.45
N ALA A 189 -19.81 10.83 9.77
CA ALA A 189 -20.73 11.73 10.46
C ALA A 189 -20.24 12.08 11.87
N LEU A 190 -19.79 11.08 12.64
CA LEU A 190 -19.23 11.29 13.98
C LEU A 190 -17.97 12.13 13.93
N THR A 191 -17.09 11.89 12.95
CA THR A 191 -15.88 12.69 12.71
C THR A 191 -16.25 14.15 12.44
N SER A 192 -17.20 14.39 11.54
CA SER A 192 -17.65 15.73 11.21
C SER A 192 -18.27 16.45 12.42
N LEU A 193 -19.00 15.73 13.25
CA LEU A 193 -19.58 16.28 14.49
C LEU A 193 -18.50 16.74 15.46
N ILE A 194 -17.46 15.94 15.70
CA ILE A 194 -16.37 16.31 16.59
C ILE A 194 -15.58 17.48 16.01
N LEU A 195 -15.30 17.48 14.69
CA LEU A 195 -14.61 18.59 14.02
C LEU A 195 -15.38 19.90 14.10
N TYR A 196 -16.72 19.85 14.05
CA TYR A 196 -17.58 21.04 14.21
C TYR A 196 -17.37 21.75 15.54
N PHE A 197 -17.11 21.00 16.63
CA PHE A 197 -16.82 21.53 17.96
C PHE A 197 -15.33 21.76 18.23
N SER A 198 -14.46 21.42 17.30
CA SER A 198 -13.00 21.51 17.45
C SER A 198 -12.49 22.92 17.10
N THR A 199 -11.27 23.22 17.57
CA THR A 199 -10.59 24.47 17.18
C THR A 199 -10.21 24.45 15.70
N PRO A 200 -10.15 25.61 15.00
CA PRO A 200 -9.76 25.68 13.60
C PRO A 200 -8.41 25.03 13.32
N GLN A 201 -7.44 25.17 14.24
CA GLN A 201 -6.10 24.59 14.10
C GLN A 201 -6.13 23.06 14.13
N ALA A 202 -6.89 22.47 15.08
CA ALA A 202 -7.06 21.03 15.17
C ALA A 202 -7.76 20.47 13.92
N THR A 203 -8.81 21.14 13.46
CA THR A 203 -9.56 20.78 12.25
C THR A 203 -8.65 20.78 11.03
N THR A 204 -7.87 21.83 10.82
CA THR A 204 -6.93 21.96 9.71
C THR A 204 -5.88 20.85 9.73
N SER A 205 -5.27 20.59 10.89
CA SER A 205 -4.25 19.54 11.04
C SER A 205 -4.79 18.14 10.75
N LEU A 206 -6.01 17.85 11.18
CA LEU A 206 -6.67 16.57 10.96
C LEU A 206 -7.12 16.39 9.50
N LEU A 207 -7.60 17.46 8.85
CA LEU A 207 -7.92 17.44 7.41
C LEU A 207 -6.67 17.12 6.59
N PHE A 208 -5.55 17.83 6.80
CA PHE A 208 -4.31 17.53 6.09
C PHE A 208 -3.80 16.11 6.35
N TRP A 209 -3.90 15.62 7.59
CA TRP A 209 -3.53 14.25 7.90
C TRP A 209 -4.42 13.24 7.15
N SER A 210 -5.73 13.48 7.10
CA SER A 210 -6.68 12.57 6.43
C SER A 210 -6.47 12.47 4.92
N LEU A 211 -5.87 13.49 4.30
CA LEU A 211 -5.52 13.50 2.87
C LEU A 211 -4.31 12.63 2.51
N GLY A 212 -3.61 12.10 3.50
CA GLY A 212 -2.45 11.22 3.33
C GLY A 212 -1.15 11.95 2.97
N SER A 213 -0.09 11.65 3.73
CA SER A 213 1.23 12.25 3.53
C SER A 213 2.33 11.37 4.14
N PHE A 214 3.52 11.40 3.53
CA PHE A 214 4.73 10.79 4.09
C PHE A 214 5.67 11.82 4.74
N ALA A 215 5.29 13.09 4.82
CA ALA A 215 6.14 14.17 5.32
C ALA A 215 6.55 14.01 6.79
N ARG A 216 5.82 13.20 7.57
CA ARG A 216 6.13 12.90 8.98
C ARG A 216 6.98 11.64 9.17
N ALA A 217 7.48 11.05 8.10
CA ALA A 217 8.31 9.85 8.19
C ALA A 217 9.61 10.14 8.95
N SER A 218 9.97 9.23 9.84
CA SER A 218 11.23 9.23 10.59
C SER A 218 11.76 7.81 10.71
N TRP A 219 13.04 7.63 11.00
CA TRP A 219 13.62 6.31 11.19
C TRP A 219 12.90 5.51 12.30
N ASP A 220 12.57 6.16 13.41
CA ASP A 220 11.85 5.52 14.54
C ASP A 220 10.44 5.08 14.16
N GLY A 221 9.79 5.82 13.26
CA GLY A 221 8.43 5.53 12.78
C GLY A 221 8.34 4.39 11.77
N LEU A 222 9.46 3.93 11.18
CA LEU A 222 9.48 2.88 10.16
C LEU A 222 9.30 1.46 10.73
N GLY A 223 9.68 1.25 11.99
CA GLY A 223 9.78 -0.10 12.56
C GLY A 223 8.47 -0.88 12.49
N LEU A 224 7.39 -0.32 13.01
CA LEU A 224 6.09 -0.99 13.06
C LEU A 224 5.47 -1.26 11.67
N PRO A 225 5.37 -0.28 10.75
CA PRO A 225 4.89 -0.53 9.39
C PRO A 225 5.69 -1.60 8.65
N THR A 226 7.02 -1.55 8.75
CA THR A 226 7.91 -2.55 8.13
C THR A 226 7.64 -3.95 8.68
N LEU A 227 7.61 -4.09 10.00
CA LEU A 227 7.36 -5.38 10.65
C LEU A 227 6.01 -5.96 10.23
N VAL A 228 4.95 -5.16 10.28
CA VAL A 228 3.59 -5.61 9.94
C VAL A 228 3.49 -6.02 8.46
N VAL A 229 4.03 -5.21 7.54
CA VAL A 229 3.96 -5.53 6.10
C VAL A 229 4.80 -6.75 5.77
N LEU A 230 6.02 -6.89 6.32
CA LEU A 230 6.87 -8.07 6.08
C LEU A 230 6.29 -9.33 6.71
N ALA A 231 5.82 -9.27 7.95
CA ALA A 231 5.18 -10.41 8.60
C ALA A 231 3.93 -10.86 7.83
N ALA A 232 3.10 -9.92 7.40
CA ALA A 232 1.93 -10.21 6.59
C ALA A 232 2.30 -10.80 5.23
N LEU A 233 3.33 -10.28 4.56
CA LEU A 233 3.84 -10.86 3.31
C LEU A 233 4.25 -12.32 3.50
N LEU A 234 4.99 -12.63 4.56
CA LEU A 234 5.40 -14.01 4.88
C LEU A 234 4.19 -14.91 5.10
N VAL A 235 3.19 -14.46 5.87
CA VAL A 235 1.95 -15.21 6.09
C VAL A 235 1.21 -15.43 4.77
N ILE A 236 1.04 -14.40 3.95
CA ILE A 236 0.36 -14.49 2.65
C ILE A 236 1.10 -15.47 1.72
N LEU A 237 2.42 -15.45 1.71
CA LEU A 237 3.23 -16.38 0.92
C LEU A 237 3.11 -17.83 1.42
N ALA A 238 3.04 -18.04 2.72
CA ALA A 238 2.78 -19.36 3.30
C ALA A 238 1.41 -19.93 2.87
N PHE A 239 0.40 -19.08 2.76
CA PHE A 239 -0.96 -19.43 2.31
C PHE A 239 -1.19 -19.21 0.81
N LYS A 240 -0.15 -18.91 0.02
CA LYS A 240 -0.25 -18.57 -1.40
C LYS A 240 -1.09 -19.56 -2.20
N ARG A 241 -0.85 -20.87 -2.03
CA ARG A 241 -1.57 -21.91 -2.79
C ARG A 241 -3.06 -21.90 -2.49
N GLN A 242 -3.44 -21.72 -1.22
CA GLN A 242 -4.83 -21.67 -0.77
C GLN A 242 -5.54 -20.40 -1.27
N VAL A 243 -4.85 -19.24 -1.20
CA VAL A 243 -5.39 -17.97 -1.72
C VAL A 243 -5.63 -18.06 -3.24
N LEU A 244 -4.70 -18.68 -3.97
CA LEU A 244 -4.86 -18.87 -5.42
C LEU A 244 -5.99 -19.87 -5.76
N ALA A 245 -6.16 -20.92 -4.96
CA ALA A 245 -7.26 -21.87 -5.15
C ALA A 245 -8.64 -21.20 -5.01
N MET A 246 -8.77 -20.16 -4.18
CA MET A 246 -10.03 -19.40 -4.06
C MET A 246 -10.41 -18.65 -5.35
N LEU A 247 -9.46 -18.33 -6.23
CA LEU A 247 -9.75 -17.73 -7.53
C LEU A 247 -10.54 -18.67 -8.44
N ALA A 248 -10.34 -20.00 -8.29
CA ALA A 248 -11.05 -21.01 -9.06
C ALA A 248 -12.50 -21.27 -8.56
N GLY A 249 -12.87 -20.68 -7.43
CA GLY A 249 -14.21 -20.80 -6.84
C GLY A 249 -14.21 -21.47 -5.47
N ASP A 250 -15.24 -21.16 -4.67
CA ASP A 250 -15.37 -21.67 -3.30
C ASP A 250 -15.54 -23.19 -3.27
N GLU A 251 -16.33 -23.75 -4.20
CA GLU A 251 -16.55 -25.19 -4.32
C GLU A 251 -15.23 -25.92 -4.68
N THR A 252 -14.52 -25.39 -5.66
CA THR A 252 -13.20 -25.94 -6.05
C THR A 252 -12.21 -25.87 -4.89
N ALA A 253 -12.14 -24.74 -4.18
CA ALA A 253 -11.29 -24.62 -3.00
C ALA A 253 -11.69 -25.60 -1.90
N HIS A 254 -13.00 -25.84 -1.72
CA HIS A 254 -13.50 -26.78 -0.71
C HIS A 254 -13.15 -28.23 -1.06
N THR A 255 -13.26 -28.64 -2.33
CA THR A 255 -12.85 -29.99 -2.78
C THR A 255 -11.35 -30.22 -2.62
N LEU A 256 -10.53 -29.18 -2.64
CA LEU A 256 -9.10 -29.22 -2.31
C LEU A 256 -8.81 -29.25 -0.80
N GLY A 257 -9.83 -29.39 0.05
CA GLY A 257 -9.69 -29.45 1.52
C GLY A 257 -9.46 -28.10 2.21
N ILE A 258 -9.67 -26.99 1.49
CA ILE A 258 -9.47 -25.65 2.06
C ILE A 258 -10.71 -25.24 2.87
N ARG A 259 -10.49 -24.77 4.09
CA ARG A 259 -11.55 -24.17 4.93
C ARG A 259 -11.80 -22.74 4.49
N VAL A 260 -12.53 -22.57 3.37
CA VAL A 260 -12.74 -21.29 2.65
C VAL A 260 -13.11 -20.15 3.58
N GLN A 261 -14.07 -20.32 4.47
CA GLN A 261 -14.52 -19.26 5.39
C GLN A 261 -13.42 -18.81 6.35
N ARG A 262 -12.69 -19.76 6.95
CA ARG A 262 -11.58 -19.41 7.87
C ARG A 262 -10.46 -18.68 7.15
N LEU A 263 -10.07 -19.18 5.97
CA LEU A 263 -9.04 -18.53 5.16
C LEU A 263 -9.46 -17.11 4.76
N ARG A 264 -10.71 -16.93 4.30
CA ARG A 264 -11.25 -15.62 3.92
C ARG A 264 -11.19 -14.64 5.09
N VAL A 265 -11.71 -15.01 6.26
CA VAL A 265 -11.68 -14.14 7.45
C VAL A 265 -10.26 -13.83 7.88
N SER A 266 -9.36 -14.82 7.91
CA SER A 266 -7.95 -14.61 8.27
C SER A 266 -7.25 -13.64 7.33
N MET A 267 -7.48 -13.77 6.01
CA MET A 267 -6.91 -12.86 5.01
C MET A 267 -7.51 -11.47 5.10
N LEU A 268 -8.82 -11.35 5.34
CA LEU A 268 -9.49 -10.06 5.58
C LEU A 268 -8.89 -9.35 6.79
N LEU A 269 -8.74 -10.03 7.92
CA LEU A 269 -8.14 -9.48 9.14
C LEU A 269 -6.68 -9.06 8.90
N LEU A 270 -5.91 -9.87 8.20
CA LEU A 270 -4.52 -9.57 7.89
C LEU A 270 -4.38 -8.35 6.98
N CYS A 271 -5.20 -8.27 5.92
CA CYS A 271 -5.23 -7.09 5.05
C CYS A 271 -5.70 -5.82 5.79
N SER A 272 -6.66 -5.98 6.69
CA SER A 272 -7.14 -4.89 7.55
C SER A 272 -6.07 -4.42 8.52
N LEU A 273 -5.29 -5.33 9.11
CA LEU A 273 -4.16 -5.01 9.98
C LEU A 273 -3.09 -4.20 9.23
N ILE A 274 -2.69 -4.65 8.03
CA ILE A 274 -1.76 -3.91 7.16
C ILE A 274 -2.30 -2.50 6.92
N THR A 275 -3.53 -2.40 6.43
CA THR A 275 -4.11 -1.12 6.02
C THR A 275 -4.32 -0.19 7.21
N ALA A 276 -4.81 -0.67 8.35
CA ALA A 276 -4.97 0.12 9.56
C ALA A 276 -3.62 0.67 10.07
N THR A 277 -2.57 -0.16 10.06
CA THR A 277 -1.21 0.27 10.42
C THR A 277 -0.70 1.35 9.47
N LEU A 278 -0.86 1.16 8.16
CA LEU A 278 -0.40 2.13 7.18
C LEU A 278 -1.18 3.44 7.25
N VAL A 279 -2.52 3.38 7.36
CA VAL A 279 -3.36 4.60 7.50
C VAL A 279 -3.02 5.35 8.78
N ALA A 280 -2.75 4.66 9.87
CA ALA A 280 -2.33 5.28 11.13
C ALA A 280 -1.05 6.12 10.99
N HIS A 281 -0.11 5.69 10.14
CA HIS A 281 1.18 6.38 9.94
C HIS A 281 1.14 7.40 8.80
N CYS A 282 0.38 7.11 7.73
CA CYS A 282 0.44 7.87 6.48
C CYS A 282 -0.86 8.63 6.16
N GLY A 283 -1.92 8.44 6.95
CA GLY A 283 -3.26 8.95 6.60
C GLY A 283 -3.92 8.16 5.47
N GLY A 284 -4.96 8.71 4.86
CA GLY A 284 -5.74 8.05 3.81
C GLY A 284 -5.05 8.04 2.45
N ILE A 285 -4.73 6.85 1.92
CA ILE A 285 -4.10 6.66 0.60
C ILE A 285 -4.89 5.60 -0.18
N GLY A 286 -5.91 6.03 -0.89
CA GLY A 286 -6.80 5.13 -1.64
C GLY A 286 -6.28 4.71 -3.02
N PHE A 287 -7.01 3.79 -3.66
CA PHE A 287 -6.82 3.29 -5.02
C PHE A 287 -5.58 2.44 -5.30
N VAL A 288 -4.54 2.46 -4.47
CA VAL A 288 -3.31 1.69 -4.69
C VAL A 288 -3.60 0.19 -4.71
N GLY A 289 -4.35 -0.29 -3.71
CA GLY A 289 -4.76 -1.68 -3.58
C GLY A 289 -5.66 -2.17 -4.71
N LEU A 290 -6.31 -1.25 -5.39
CA LEU A 290 -7.22 -1.54 -6.48
C LEU A 290 -6.52 -1.51 -7.84
N MET A 291 -5.75 -0.45 -8.09
CA MET A 291 -5.13 -0.18 -9.39
C MET A 291 -3.90 -1.05 -9.66
N VAL A 292 -2.96 -1.14 -8.68
CA VAL A 292 -1.69 -1.83 -8.90
C VAL A 292 -1.87 -3.33 -9.21
N PRO A 293 -2.67 -4.12 -8.45
CA PRO A 293 -2.90 -5.51 -8.79
C PRO A 293 -3.57 -5.68 -10.17
N HIS A 294 -4.42 -4.73 -10.56
CA HIS A 294 -5.07 -4.75 -11.86
C HIS A 294 -4.06 -4.52 -13.00
N ILE A 295 -3.17 -3.54 -12.85
CA ILE A 295 -2.10 -3.28 -13.83
C ILE A 295 -1.19 -4.49 -13.98
N VAL A 296 -0.76 -5.10 -12.86
CA VAL A 296 0.11 -6.28 -12.88
C VAL A 296 -0.56 -7.45 -13.61
N ARG A 297 -1.87 -7.68 -13.41
CA ARG A 297 -2.62 -8.70 -14.15
C ARG A 297 -2.73 -8.40 -15.65
N LEU A 298 -2.83 -7.14 -16.05
CA LEU A 298 -2.81 -6.74 -17.46
C LEU A 298 -1.44 -6.99 -18.12
N LEU A 299 -0.36 -6.74 -17.37
CA LEU A 299 1.01 -6.96 -17.88
C LEU A 299 1.40 -8.44 -17.91
N LEU A 300 0.88 -9.25 -17.00
CA LEU A 300 1.20 -10.66 -16.80
C LEU A 300 -0.08 -11.52 -16.78
N PRO A 301 -0.81 -11.64 -17.91
CA PRO A 301 -2.04 -12.41 -17.97
C PRO A 301 -1.79 -13.90 -17.63
N GLY A 302 -2.70 -14.48 -16.85
CA GLY A 302 -2.58 -15.87 -16.39
C GLY A 302 -1.54 -16.14 -15.31
N GLN A 303 -0.84 -15.10 -14.84
CA GLN A 303 0.11 -15.19 -13.75
C GLN A 303 -0.43 -14.51 -12.49
N HIS A 304 0.04 -15.00 -11.33
CA HIS A 304 -0.39 -14.50 -10.02
C HIS A 304 0.81 -14.09 -9.15
N PRO A 305 1.59 -13.08 -9.56
CA PRO A 305 2.84 -12.70 -8.91
C PRO A 305 2.60 -11.75 -7.73
N MET A 306 2.30 -12.28 -6.54
CA MET A 306 2.04 -11.50 -5.32
C MET A 306 3.19 -10.56 -4.96
N VAL A 307 4.44 -11.06 -4.99
CA VAL A 307 5.62 -10.27 -4.64
C VAL A 307 5.87 -9.16 -5.65
N LEU A 308 5.73 -9.44 -6.97
CA LEU A 308 5.83 -8.41 -8.00
C LEU A 308 4.78 -7.30 -7.81
N THR A 309 3.57 -7.68 -7.38
CA THR A 309 2.51 -6.71 -7.09
C THR A 309 2.89 -5.82 -5.92
N ALA A 310 3.48 -6.38 -4.86
CA ALA A 310 3.97 -5.59 -3.74
C ALA A 310 5.11 -4.65 -4.17
N LEU A 311 6.11 -5.14 -4.90
CA LEU A 311 7.22 -4.31 -5.41
C LEU A 311 6.72 -3.18 -6.32
N ALA A 312 5.81 -3.50 -7.24
CA ALA A 312 5.20 -2.50 -8.13
C ALA A 312 4.44 -1.42 -7.34
N GLY A 313 3.70 -1.82 -6.30
CA GLY A 313 3.01 -0.88 -5.41
C GLY A 313 3.97 0.02 -4.64
N GLY A 314 5.06 -0.55 -4.13
CA GLY A 314 6.11 0.22 -3.45
C GLY A 314 6.75 1.26 -4.36
N LEU A 315 7.19 0.85 -5.56
CA LEU A 315 7.77 1.78 -6.55
C LEU A 315 6.78 2.85 -6.99
N PHE A 316 5.53 2.47 -7.26
CA PHE A 316 4.47 3.42 -7.62
C PHE A 316 4.33 4.50 -6.55
N MET A 317 4.26 4.13 -5.28
CA MET A 317 4.07 5.10 -4.19
C MET A 317 5.29 6.00 -3.97
N VAL A 318 6.51 5.51 -4.16
CA VAL A 318 7.71 6.37 -4.12
C VAL A 318 7.66 7.44 -5.19
N TRP A 319 7.29 7.09 -6.42
CA TRP A 319 7.19 8.08 -7.50
C TRP A 319 6.00 9.03 -7.34
N VAL A 320 4.88 8.58 -6.78
CA VAL A 320 3.77 9.46 -6.39
C VAL A 320 4.22 10.45 -5.32
N ASP A 321 5.02 10.02 -4.34
CA ASP A 321 5.59 10.92 -3.33
C ASP A 321 6.57 11.94 -3.94
N VAL A 322 7.41 11.51 -4.89
CA VAL A 322 8.28 12.42 -5.65
C VAL A 322 7.46 13.47 -6.38
N LEU A 323 6.39 13.07 -7.06
CA LEU A 323 5.46 14.01 -7.71
C LEU A 323 4.84 14.98 -6.69
N ALA A 324 4.37 14.46 -5.55
CA ALA A 324 3.72 15.26 -4.50
C ALA A 324 4.59 16.42 -4.01
N ARG A 325 5.90 16.21 -3.89
CA ARG A 325 6.87 17.21 -3.39
C ARG A 325 7.61 17.99 -4.46
N SER A 326 7.35 17.70 -5.75
CA SER A 326 8.07 18.34 -6.86
C SER A 326 7.17 19.18 -7.77
N ILE A 327 5.83 19.00 -7.74
CA ILE A 327 4.91 19.72 -8.63
C ILE A 327 4.81 21.20 -8.25
N LEU A 328 4.74 21.51 -6.95
CA LEU A 328 4.61 22.88 -6.47
C LEU A 328 5.91 23.31 -5.76
N PRO A 329 6.45 24.51 -6.07
CA PRO A 329 7.71 24.97 -5.48
C PRO A 329 7.62 25.28 -3.98
N THR A 330 6.44 25.70 -3.49
CA THR A 330 6.28 26.26 -2.14
C THR A 330 5.52 25.37 -1.17
N GLN A 331 4.82 24.35 -1.67
CA GLN A 331 4.03 23.44 -0.83
C GLN A 331 3.97 22.03 -1.42
N GLU A 332 3.77 21.05 -0.57
CA GLU A 332 3.61 19.66 -0.99
C GLU A 332 2.13 19.33 -1.20
N LEU A 333 1.84 18.56 -2.24
CA LEU A 333 0.50 18.03 -2.45
C LEU A 333 0.29 16.79 -1.56
N PRO A 334 -0.92 16.59 -1.00
CA PRO A 334 -1.24 15.36 -0.31
C PRO A 334 -1.19 14.16 -1.27
N VAL A 335 -0.50 13.11 -0.85
CA VAL A 335 -0.28 11.90 -1.66
C VAL A 335 -1.61 11.20 -2.00
N GLY A 336 -2.55 11.16 -1.05
CA GLY A 336 -3.86 10.56 -1.25
C GLY A 336 -4.71 11.27 -2.31
N VAL A 337 -4.54 12.58 -2.49
CA VAL A 337 -5.19 13.33 -3.57
C VAL A 337 -4.66 12.88 -4.93
N ILE A 338 -3.34 12.74 -5.05
CA ILE A 338 -2.70 12.29 -6.30
C ILE A 338 -3.11 10.85 -6.63
N THR A 339 -3.05 9.93 -5.65
CA THR A 339 -3.46 8.54 -5.87
C THR A 339 -4.92 8.41 -6.23
N SER A 340 -5.80 9.23 -5.62
CA SER A 340 -7.23 9.25 -5.94
C SER A 340 -7.50 9.79 -7.34
N ALA A 341 -6.79 10.84 -7.76
CA ALA A 341 -6.91 11.39 -9.10
C ALA A 341 -6.44 10.38 -10.17
N ILE A 342 -5.25 9.80 -10.00
CA ILE A 342 -4.72 8.78 -10.93
C ILE A 342 -5.63 7.54 -10.94
N GLY A 343 -6.03 7.07 -9.76
CA GLY A 343 -6.85 5.86 -9.63
C GLY A 343 -8.25 6.01 -10.22
N SER A 344 -8.92 7.15 -10.01
CA SER A 344 -10.24 7.39 -10.59
C SER A 344 -10.19 7.49 -12.11
N LEU A 345 -9.21 8.19 -12.67
CA LEU A 345 -8.99 8.26 -14.12
C LEU A 345 -8.71 6.88 -14.72
N PHE A 346 -7.83 6.10 -14.07
CA PHE A 346 -7.55 4.73 -14.49
C PHE A 346 -8.82 3.88 -14.53
N PHE A 347 -9.66 3.98 -13.49
CA PHE A 347 -10.90 3.23 -13.41
C PHE A 347 -11.91 3.60 -14.49
N LEU A 348 -12.09 4.90 -14.74
CA LEU A 348 -12.96 5.37 -15.82
C LEU A 348 -12.50 4.83 -17.18
N MET A 349 -11.19 4.77 -17.44
CA MET A 349 -10.64 4.17 -18.65
C MET A 349 -10.92 2.65 -18.76
N VAL A 350 -10.79 1.93 -17.66
CA VAL A 350 -11.05 0.47 -17.62
C VAL A 350 -12.54 0.17 -17.85
N LEU A 351 -13.44 0.95 -17.24
CA LEU A 351 -14.88 0.79 -17.41
C LEU A 351 -15.31 1.05 -18.87
N ARG A 352 -14.77 2.11 -19.49
CA ARG A 352 -15.05 2.41 -20.90
C ARG A 352 -14.68 1.27 -21.85
N LYS A 353 -13.55 0.59 -21.62
CA LYS A 353 -13.10 -0.55 -22.45
C LYS A 353 -13.96 -1.81 -22.28
N ARG A 354 -14.67 -1.98 -21.17
CA ARG A 354 -15.57 -3.11 -20.93
C ARG A 354 -16.97 -2.92 -21.49
N GLY A 355 -17.35 -1.68 -21.81
CA GLY A 355 -18.64 -1.34 -22.42
C GLY A 355 -18.65 -1.34 -23.94
N GLN A 356 -17.52 -1.61 -24.58
CA GLN A 356 -17.35 -1.87 -26.02
C GLN A 356 -17.10 -3.36 -26.23
#